data_a9667960f5d8a91dfb20720e86c9fe27
#
_entry.id   a9667960f5d8a91dfb20720e86c9fe27
#
_cell.length_a   1.000
_cell.length_b   1.000
_cell.length_c   1.000
_cell.angle_alpha   90.00
_cell.angle_beta   90.00
_cell.angle_gamma   90.00
#
_symmetry.space_group_name_H-M   'P 1'
#
loop_
_entity.id
_entity.type
_entity.pdbx_description
1 polymer ?
#
loop_
_entity_poly.entity_id
_entity_poly.type
_entity_poly.pdbx_seq_one_letter_code
_entity_poly.pdbx_strand_id
1 'polypeptide(L)'
;KAKEKEIPMQVTTLLPQRVSVDIGDMGVLYGNLLDNAIEAAMAVEQEKRYVHVESKFQEGRLLLSIKNSKPSGTSSYQQTSKKDKIKHGRGIRSVRKVAEKYGGELMLKDQGEHFEAVLLLNGVAKLE
;
A
#
# COMPACT_ATOMS: atom_id res chain seq x y z
N LYS A 1 -1.51 1.60 -15.11
CA LYS A 1 -0.11 1.37 -14.75
C LYS A 1 0.17 -0.11 -14.53
N ALA A 2 -0.58 -0.74 -13.66
CA ALA A 2 -0.43 -2.17 -13.43
C ALA A 2 -0.79 -2.96 -14.69
N LYS A 3 -1.79 -2.51 -15.42
CA LYS A 3 -2.21 -3.14 -16.65
C LYS A 3 -1.10 -3.12 -17.71
N GLU A 4 -0.42 -1.99 -17.83
CA GLU A 4 0.69 -1.86 -18.77
C GLU A 4 1.84 -2.77 -18.42
N LYS A 5 2.00 -3.09 -17.13
CA LYS A 5 3.07 -3.95 -16.64
C LYS A 5 2.64 -5.40 -16.50
N GLU A 6 1.46 -5.72 -17.00
CA GLU A 6 0.91 -7.08 -16.98
C GLU A 6 0.87 -7.69 -15.58
N ILE A 7 0.47 -6.91 -14.60
CA ILE A 7 0.29 -7.38 -13.23
C ILE A 7 -1.20 -7.53 -12.96
N PRO A 8 -1.68 -8.75 -12.62
CA PRO A 8 -3.06 -8.89 -12.18
C PRO A 8 -3.27 -8.07 -10.92
N MET A 9 -4.27 -7.21 -10.94
CA MET A 9 -4.59 -6.39 -9.78
C MET A 9 -6.04 -6.58 -9.41
N GLN A 10 -6.27 -6.96 -8.16
CA GLN A 10 -7.61 -7.08 -7.60
C GLN A 10 -7.81 -5.95 -6.61
N VAL A 11 -8.90 -5.23 -6.78
CA VAL A 11 -9.24 -4.12 -5.88
C VAL A 11 -10.62 -4.37 -5.30
N THR A 12 -10.69 -4.41 -3.99
CA THR A 12 -11.96 -4.56 -3.27
C THR A 12 -12.10 -3.36 -2.35
N THR A 13 -13.19 -2.61 -2.53
CA THR A 13 -13.40 -1.39 -1.79
C THR A 13 -14.78 -1.37 -1.15
N LEU A 14 -14.81 -1.16 0.17
CA LEU A 14 -16.04 -0.95 0.94
C LEU A 14 -15.88 0.39 1.64
N LEU A 15 -16.27 1.45 0.97
CA LEU A 15 -16.13 2.81 1.49
C LEU A 15 -17.48 3.44 1.76
N PRO A 16 -17.61 4.23 2.84
CA PRO A 16 -18.82 5.01 3.05
C PRO A 16 -18.89 6.13 2.03
N GLN A 17 -20.02 6.79 1.96
CA GLN A 17 -20.24 7.88 1.02
C GLN A 17 -19.27 9.03 1.24
N ARG A 18 -18.85 9.26 2.47
CA ARG A 18 -17.91 10.33 2.79
C ARG A 18 -16.72 9.83 3.56
N VAL A 19 -15.56 10.31 3.16
CA VAL A 19 -14.30 10.00 3.82
C VAL A 19 -13.64 11.33 4.17
N SER A 20 -13.24 11.49 5.43
CA SER A 20 -12.64 12.73 5.91
C SER A 20 -11.12 12.65 5.81
N VAL A 21 -10.62 12.42 4.62
CA VAL A 21 -9.19 12.41 4.35
C VAL A 21 -8.93 13.38 3.20
N ASP A 22 -7.95 14.25 3.38
CA ASP A 22 -7.54 15.19 2.34
C ASP A 22 -7.15 14.44 1.08
N ILE A 23 -7.57 14.93 -0.09
CA ILE A 23 -7.32 14.24 -1.35
C ILE A 23 -5.82 14.14 -1.66
N GLY A 24 -5.04 15.13 -1.24
CA GLY A 24 -3.59 15.06 -1.38
C GLY A 24 -2.99 13.96 -0.53
N ASP A 25 -3.51 13.78 0.70
CA ASP A 25 -3.06 12.70 1.57
C ASP A 25 -3.42 11.34 0.98
N MET A 26 -4.62 11.20 0.40
CA MET A 26 -5.00 9.95 -0.27
C MET A 26 -4.03 9.64 -1.40
N GLY A 27 -3.63 10.65 -2.17
CA GLY A 27 -2.66 10.48 -3.24
C GLY A 27 -1.32 9.99 -2.71
N VAL A 28 -0.87 10.54 -1.59
CA VAL A 28 0.38 10.10 -0.96
C VAL A 28 0.28 8.63 -0.52
N LEU A 29 -0.82 8.27 0.12
CA LEU A 29 -1.01 6.90 0.61
C LEU A 29 -1.03 5.89 -0.53
N TYR A 30 -1.96 6.07 -1.46
CA TYR A 30 -2.13 5.12 -2.56
C TYR A 30 -0.94 5.11 -3.51
N GLY A 31 -0.43 6.30 -3.85
CA GLY A 31 0.69 6.41 -4.77
C GLY A 31 1.92 5.67 -4.28
N ASN A 32 2.32 5.93 -3.04
CA ASN A 32 3.52 5.31 -2.49
C ASN A 32 3.34 3.82 -2.25
N LEU A 33 2.21 3.42 -1.68
CA LEU A 33 1.99 2.00 -1.38
C LEU A 33 1.81 1.16 -2.63
N LEU A 34 1.09 1.68 -3.63
CA LEU A 34 0.90 0.96 -4.89
C LEU A 34 2.19 0.88 -5.69
N ASP A 35 2.97 1.96 -5.74
CA ASP A 35 4.25 1.93 -6.47
C ASP A 35 5.19 0.88 -5.86
N ASN A 36 5.25 0.81 -4.54
CA ASN A 36 6.07 -0.19 -3.87
C ASN A 36 5.60 -1.61 -4.20
N ALA A 37 4.29 -1.83 -4.17
CA ALA A 37 3.71 -3.14 -4.44
C ALA A 37 3.97 -3.58 -5.89
N ILE A 38 3.76 -2.68 -6.83
CA ILE A 38 3.96 -2.97 -8.26
C ILE A 38 5.45 -3.27 -8.52
N GLU A 39 6.33 -2.46 -7.95
CA GLU A 39 7.76 -2.65 -8.16
C GLU A 39 8.24 -4.00 -7.62
N ALA A 40 7.76 -4.39 -6.44
CA ALA A 40 8.12 -5.69 -5.86
C ALA A 40 7.55 -6.83 -6.71
N ALA A 41 6.31 -6.71 -7.17
CA ALA A 41 5.69 -7.74 -7.99
C ALA A 41 6.40 -7.91 -9.33
N MET A 42 6.93 -6.82 -9.88
CA MET A 42 7.68 -6.89 -11.14
C MET A 42 8.97 -7.69 -11.03
N ALA A 43 9.48 -7.88 -9.83
CA ALA A 43 10.72 -8.63 -9.61
C ALA A 43 10.53 -10.14 -9.59
N VAL A 44 9.28 -10.64 -9.66
CA VAL A 44 9.03 -12.08 -9.75
C VAL A 44 8.60 -12.45 -11.17
N GLU A 45 8.59 -13.76 -11.47
CA GLU A 45 8.15 -14.26 -12.76
C GLU A 45 6.72 -13.83 -13.06
N GLN A 46 6.44 -13.54 -14.32
CA GLN A 46 5.15 -13.01 -14.74
C GLN A 46 3.96 -13.82 -14.22
N GLU A 47 4.05 -15.13 -14.23
CA GLU A 47 2.95 -15.99 -13.79
C GLU A 47 2.67 -15.90 -12.30
N LYS A 48 3.63 -15.38 -11.52
CA LYS A 48 3.50 -15.28 -10.07
C LYS A 48 3.20 -13.88 -9.59
N ARG A 49 3.08 -12.92 -10.51
CA ARG A 49 2.84 -11.52 -10.14
C ARG A 49 1.40 -11.29 -9.73
N TYR A 50 1.24 -10.58 -8.63
CA TYR A 50 -0.09 -10.09 -8.24
C TYR A 50 0.03 -8.90 -7.32
N VAL A 51 -1.03 -8.08 -7.30
CA VAL A 51 -1.22 -7.01 -6.32
C VAL A 51 -2.69 -7.04 -5.94
N HIS A 52 -2.96 -7.21 -4.65
CA HIS A 52 -4.32 -7.18 -4.12
C HIS A 52 -4.48 -5.96 -3.24
N VAL A 53 -5.50 -5.15 -3.52
CA VAL A 53 -5.81 -3.95 -2.75
C VAL A 53 -7.18 -4.13 -2.12
N GLU A 54 -7.27 -3.94 -0.83
CA GLU A 54 -8.52 -4.02 -0.12
C GLU A 54 -8.66 -2.82 0.79
N SER A 55 -9.80 -2.14 0.71
CA SER A 55 -10.12 -1.01 1.56
C SER A 55 -11.48 -1.23 2.19
N LYS A 56 -11.60 -0.92 3.47
CA LYS A 56 -12.88 -1.01 4.14
C LYS A 56 -12.95 -0.02 5.29
N PHE A 57 -14.17 0.35 5.65
CA PHE A 57 -14.44 1.17 6.80
C PHE A 57 -15.14 0.35 7.86
N GLN A 58 -14.72 0.56 9.10
CA GLN A 58 -15.30 -0.14 10.23
C GLN A 58 -15.19 0.76 11.45
N GLU A 59 -16.33 1.13 12.01
CA GLU A 59 -16.38 1.94 13.24
C GLU A 59 -15.59 3.26 13.12
N GLY A 60 -15.72 3.93 11.98
CA GLY A 60 -15.03 5.20 11.76
C GLY A 60 -13.58 5.08 11.35
N ARG A 61 -13.10 3.87 11.15
CA ARG A 61 -11.71 3.62 10.76
C ARG A 61 -11.63 3.19 9.32
N LEU A 62 -10.58 3.66 8.65
CA LEU A 62 -10.24 3.16 7.32
C LEU A 62 -9.13 2.14 7.46
N LEU A 63 -9.37 0.96 6.93
CA LEU A 63 -8.35 -0.08 6.83
C LEU A 63 -8.01 -0.27 5.37
N LEU A 64 -6.74 -0.06 5.02
CA LEU A 64 -6.23 -0.27 3.67
C LEU A 64 -5.17 -1.35 3.71
N SER A 65 -5.36 -2.41 2.95
CA SER A 65 -4.39 -3.51 2.87
C SER A 65 -3.95 -3.66 1.42
N ILE A 66 -2.64 -3.68 1.20
CA ILE A 66 -2.07 -3.93 -0.12
C ILE A 66 -1.10 -5.08 0.01
N LYS A 67 -1.43 -6.19 -0.64
CA LYS A 67 -0.62 -7.39 -0.63
C LYS A 67 -0.07 -7.64 -2.04
N ASN A 68 1.20 -8.01 -2.12
CA ASN A 68 1.86 -8.23 -3.39
C ASN A 68 2.81 -9.40 -3.33
N SER A 69 3.07 -10.00 -4.50
CA SER A 69 4.13 -10.98 -4.65
C SER A 69 5.48 -10.27 -4.59
N LYS A 70 6.49 -10.98 -4.12
CA LYS A 70 7.87 -10.49 -4.10
C LYS A 70 8.83 -11.68 -4.17
N PRO A 71 10.09 -11.44 -4.54
CA PRO A 71 11.08 -12.52 -4.53
C PRO A 71 11.28 -13.07 -3.12
N SER A 72 11.37 -14.40 -3.03
CA SER A 72 11.56 -15.08 -1.77
C SER A 72 12.93 -14.76 -1.18
N GLY A 73 12.98 -14.63 0.15
CA GLY A 73 14.25 -14.45 0.86
C GLY A 73 14.80 -13.04 0.87
N THR A 74 14.05 -12.06 0.33
CA THR A 74 14.50 -10.66 0.31
C THR A 74 13.36 -9.77 0.74
N SER A 75 13.68 -8.62 1.36
CA SER A 75 12.65 -7.64 1.65
C SER A 75 12.50 -6.71 0.45
N SER A 76 11.31 -6.14 0.26
CA SER A 76 11.06 -5.23 -0.86
C SER A 76 11.90 -3.96 -0.79
N TYR A 77 12.56 -3.70 0.34
CA TYR A 77 13.41 -2.53 0.50
C TYR A 77 14.87 -2.81 0.22
N GLN A 78 15.30 -4.06 0.28
CA GLN A 78 16.71 -4.40 0.26
C GLN A 78 17.26 -4.75 -1.11
N GLN A 79 16.39 -4.86 -2.10
CA GLN A 79 16.78 -5.26 -3.46
C GLN A 79 16.97 -4.12 -4.42
N THR A 80 16.68 -2.92 -4.02
CA THR A 80 16.77 -1.78 -4.91
C THR A 80 18.17 -1.20 -4.88
N SER A 81 18.52 -0.45 -5.91
CA SER A 81 19.76 0.31 -5.92
C SER A 81 19.75 1.32 -4.78
N LYS A 82 20.92 1.87 -4.46
CA LYS A 82 21.03 2.88 -3.43
C LYS A 82 20.06 4.04 -3.66
N LYS A 83 19.94 4.45 -4.93
CA LYS A 83 19.04 5.55 -5.29
C LYS A 83 17.59 5.18 -5.03
N ASP A 84 17.20 3.95 -5.38
CA ASP A 84 15.84 3.49 -5.19
C ASP A 84 15.51 3.30 -3.72
N LYS A 85 16.48 2.87 -2.92
CA LYS A 85 16.27 2.75 -1.47
C LYS A 85 15.93 4.09 -0.84
N ILE A 86 16.59 5.15 -1.27
CA ILE A 86 16.32 6.50 -0.77
C ILE A 86 14.89 6.90 -1.15
N LYS A 87 14.49 6.63 -2.38
CA LYS A 87 13.15 6.93 -2.86
C LYS A 87 12.08 6.17 -2.06
N HIS A 88 12.29 4.87 -1.85
CA HIS A 88 11.35 4.05 -1.09
C HIS A 88 11.28 4.50 0.37
N GLY A 89 12.42 4.83 0.96
CA GLY A 89 12.44 5.32 2.33
C GLY A 89 11.61 6.58 2.48
N ARG A 90 11.68 7.48 1.52
CA ARG A 90 10.89 8.72 1.54
C ARG A 90 9.41 8.42 1.36
N GLY A 91 9.07 7.50 0.47
CA GLY A 91 7.68 7.13 0.24
C GLY A 91 7.03 6.56 1.49
N ILE A 92 7.71 5.64 2.18
CA ILE A 92 7.20 5.05 3.40
C ILE A 92 7.12 6.09 4.52
N ARG A 93 8.11 6.97 4.63
CA ARG A 93 8.05 8.04 5.64
C ARG A 93 6.86 8.97 5.41
N SER A 94 6.57 9.28 4.14
CA SER A 94 5.43 10.11 3.81
C SER A 94 4.12 9.43 4.20
N VAL A 95 4.01 8.12 3.96
CA VAL A 95 2.84 7.34 4.36
C VAL A 95 2.69 7.36 5.87
N ARG A 96 3.79 7.15 6.61
CA ARG A 96 3.74 7.17 8.07
C ARG A 96 3.31 8.52 8.62
N LYS A 97 3.77 9.61 8.00
CA LYS A 97 3.36 10.95 8.42
C LYS A 97 1.87 11.15 8.24
N VAL A 98 1.33 10.70 7.11
CA VAL A 98 -0.11 10.81 6.89
C VAL A 98 -0.86 9.95 7.90
N ALA A 99 -0.39 8.73 8.15
CA ALA A 99 -1.02 7.86 9.15
C ALA A 99 -1.08 8.54 10.52
N GLU A 100 0.04 9.14 10.95
CA GLU A 100 0.10 9.84 12.23
C GLU A 100 -0.87 11.02 12.27
N LYS A 101 -0.99 11.74 11.18
CA LYS A 101 -1.91 12.88 11.08
C LYS A 101 -3.35 12.47 11.40
N TYR A 102 -3.74 11.26 11.02
CA TYR A 102 -5.08 10.75 11.26
C TYR A 102 -5.16 9.79 12.45
N GLY A 103 -4.14 9.79 13.30
CA GLY A 103 -4.14 8.97 14.49
C GLY A 103 -4.08 7.48 14.22
N GLY A 104 -3.51 7.10 13.09
CA GLY A 104 -3.41 5.70 12.70
C GLY A 104 -1.98 5.18 12.69
N GLU A 105 -1.78 4.09 11.96
CA GLU A 105 -0.46 3.49 11.86
C GLU A 105 -0.31 2.68 10.58
N LEU A 106 0.94 2.42 10.23
CA LEU A 106 1.29 1.59 9.09
C LEU A 106 2.06 0.38 9.58
N MET A 107 1.59 -0.81 9.20
CA MET A 107 2.27 -2.07 9.52
C MET A 107 2.77 -2.69 8.22
N LEU A 108 4.02 -3.14 8.23
CA LEU A 108 4.63 -3.79 7.07
C LEU A 108 4.94 -5.23 7.45
N LYS A 109 4.44 -6.18 6.67
CA LYS A 109 4.57 -7.60 6.95
C LYS A 109 5.26 -8.31 5.78
N ASP A 110 6.46 -8.80 6.02
CA ASP A 110 7.19 -9.59 5.03
C ASP A 110 6.88 -11.07 5.30
N GLN A 111 6.24 -11.72 4.33
CA GLN A 111 5.78 -13.11 4.48
C GLN A 111 6.53 -14.05 3.53
N GLY A 112 7.77 -13.74 3.20
CA GLY A 112 8.59 -14.58 2.33
C GLY A 112 8.37 -14.27 0.86
N GLU A 113 7.40 -14.92 0.24
CA GLU A 113 7.06 -14.69 -1.17
C GLU A 113 5.98 -13.64 -1.36
N HIS A 114 5.49 -13.09 -0.25
CA HIS A 114 4.46 -12.07 -0.24
C HIS A 114 4.86 -10.95 0.70
N PHE A 115 4.37 -9.77 0.41
CA PHE A 115 4.54 -8.63 1.27
C PHE A 115 3.19 -7.93 1.43
N GLU A 116 2.89 -7.52 2.65
CA GLU A 116 1.62 -6.82 2.91
C GLU A 116 1.87 -5.53 3.65
N ALA A 117 1.29 -4.44 3.15
CA ALA A 117 1.25 -3.17 3.86
C ALA A 117 -0.17 -2.98 4.37
N VAL A 118 -0.31 -2.78 5.67
CA VAL A 118 -1.61 -2.54 6.29
C VAL A 118 -1.60 -1.15 6.89
N LEU A 119 -2.51 -0.32 6.41
CA LEU A 119 -2.64 1.06 6.87
C LEU A 119 -3.96 1.21 7.61
N LEU A 120 -3.90 1.78 8.80
CA LEU A 120 -5.07 2.07 9.60
C LEU A 120 -5.16 3.58 9.82
N LEU A 121 -6.29 4.17 9.50
CA LEU A 121 -6.56 5.57 9.81
C LEU A 121 -7.80 5.64 10.70
N ASN A 122 -7.77 6.52 11.69
CA ASN A 122 -8.85 6.65 12.65
C ASN A 122 -9.66 7.94 12.41
N GLY A 123 -10.95 7.88 12.75
CA GLY A 123 -11.79 9.06 12.72
C GLY A 123 -12.00 9.67 11.34
N VAL A 124 -11.85 8.87 10.28
CA VAL A 124 -11.89 9.39 8.91
C VAL A 124 -13.17 9.03 8.17
N ALA A 125 -14.00 8.15 8.71
CA ALA A 125 -15.23 7.74 8.07
C ALA A 125 -16.40 8.43 8.73
N LYS A 126 -17.28 8.98 7.91
CA LYS A 126 -18.52 9.57 8.40
C LYS A 126 -19.68 8.80 7.78
N LEU A 127 -20.51 8.26 8.63
CA LEU A 127 -21.73 7.61 8.19
C LEU A 127 -22.79 8.69 8.00
N GLU A 128 -23.38 8.71 6.84
CA GLU A 128 -24.45 9.65 6.54
C GLU A 128 -25.79 8.96 6.63
#